data_6713e43eda9c330b2374644f0028dea2
#
_entry.id   6713e43eda9c330b2374644f0028dea2
#
_cell.length_a   1.000
_cell.length_b   1.000
_cell.length_c   1.000
_cell.angle_alpha   90.00
_cell.angle_beta   90.00
_cell.angle_gamma   90.00
#
_symmetry.space_group_name_H-M   'P 1'
#
loop_
_entity.id
_entity.type
_entity.pdbx_description
1 polymer ?
#
loop_
_entity_poly.entity_id
_entity_poly.type
_entity_poly.pdbx_seq_one_letter_code
_entity_poly.pdbx_strand_id
1 'polypeptide(L)'
;MIKIGTLTCLHSNNVCARVGCLKAFQNRSDFFEGYSLDTFLGAMMTCNGCKSTNPKEPDEDEGILEKIDRLVSEEIKVMHVGACRLDGKKKECPRITRICEMLEDRGIQVVRGTHRE
;
A
#
# COMPACT_ATOMS: atom_id res chain seq x y z
N MET A 1 -2.76 14.36 14.86
CA MET A 1 -3.35 13.61 13.73
C MET A 1 -2.26 12.92 12.92
N ILE A 2 -2.41 11.63 12.67
CA ILE A 2 -1.49 10.89 11.83
C ILE A 2 -2.13 10.65 10.46
N LYS A 3 -1.32 10.71 9.41
CA LYS A 3 -1.77 10.41 8.04
C LYS A 3 -1.23 9.06 7.62
N ILE A 4 -2.10 8.20 7.12
CA ILE A 4 -1.73 6.88 6.62
C ILE A 4 -2.21 6.70 5.19
N GLY A 5 -1.75 5.66 4.53
CA GLY A 5 -2.19 5.34 3.18
C GLY A 5 -2.24 3.84 2.95
N THR A 6 -2.63 3.46 1.75
CA THR A 6 -2.68 2.06 1.34
C THR A 6 -1.85 1.82 0.08
N LEU A 7 -1.27 0.64 0.00
CA LEU A 7 -0.59 0.13 -1.19
C LEU A 7 -1.28 -1.17 -1.59
N THR A 8 -1.79 -1.22 -2.81
CA THR A 8 -2.51 -2.38 -3.32
C THR A 8 -1.98 -2.78 -4.70
N CYS A 9 -2.29 -4.01 -5.10
CA CYS A 9 -1.89 -4.54 -6.39
C CYS A 9 -2.75 -3.92 -7.50
N LEU A 10 -2.12 -3.37 -8.52
CA LEU A 10 -2.85 -2.78 -9.65
C LEU A 10 -3.72 -3.82 -10.37
N HIS A 11 -3.19 -5.03 -10.54
CA HIS A 11 -3.91 -6.11 -11.22
C HIS A 11 -5.21 -6.46 -10.51
N SER A 12 -5.25 -6.33 -9.19
CA SER A 12 -6.46 -6.65 -8.41
C SER A 12 -7.63 -5.70 -8.70
N ASN A 13 -7.38 -4.57 -9.35
CA ASN A 13 -8.46 -3.66 -9.76
C ASN A 13 -9.49 -4.33 -10.65
N ASN A 14 -9.12 -5.42 -11.32
CA ASN A 14 -10.05 -6.14 -12.17
C ASN A 14 -11.19 -6.80 -11.38
N VAL A 15 -10.99 -7.07 -10.11
CA VAL A 15 -11.96 -7.81 -9.29
C VAL A 15 -12.22 -7.18 -7.92
N CYS A 16 -11.47 -6.17 -7.53
CA CYS A 16 -11.56 -5.62 -6.17
C CYS A 16 -11.80 -4.11 -6.18
N ALA A 17 -12.87 -3.69 -5.50
CA ALA A 17 -13.22 -2.28 -5.36
C ALA A 17 -12.67 -1.65 -4.07
N ARG A 18 -11.80 -2.36 -3.36
CA ARG A 18 -11.21 -1.90 -2.09
C ARG A 18 -12.21 -1.75 -0.95
N VAL A 19 -13.36 -2.39 -1.06
CA VAL A 19 -14.41 -2.31 -0.04
C VAL A 19 -13.90 -2.82 1.31
N GLY A 20 -13.19 -3.96 1.31
CA GLY A 20 -12.67 -4.53 2.56
C GLY A 20 -11.66 -3.64 3.25
N CYS A 21 -10.73 -3.07 2.48
CA CYS A 21 -9.72 -2.17 3.03
C CYS A 21 -10.35 -0.92 3.64
N LEU A 22 -11.26 -0.29 2.92
CA LEU A 22 -11.91 0.93 3.39
C LEU A 22 -12.81 0.68 4.58
N LYS A 23 -13.55 -0.44 4.56
CA LYS A 23 -14.43 -0.81 5.68
C LYS A 23 -13.62 -1.06 6.94
N ALA A 24 -12.50 -1.77 6.81
CA ALA A 24 -11.62 -2.03 7.95
C ALA A 24 -11.08 -0.72 8.53
N PHE A 25 -10.68 0.21 7.67
CA PHE A 25 -10.23 1.52 8.13
C PHE A 25 -11.36 2.29 8.83
N GLN A 26 -12.52 2.39 8.19
CA GLN A 26 -13.65 3.15 8.75
C GLN A 26 -14.09 2.61 10.11
N ASN A 27 -14.06 1.30 10.27
CA ASN A 27 -14.46 0.65 11.52
C ASN A 27 -13.31 0.53 12.52
N ARG A 28 -12.09 0.95 12.16
CA ARG A 28 -10.89 0.77 12.99
C ARG A 28 -10.75 -0.70 13.42
N SER A 29 -10.95 -1.61 12.45
CA SER A 29 -10.89 -3.06 12.69
C SER A 29 -9.69 -3.67 11.97
N ASP A 30 -9.43 -4.94 12.26
CA ASP A 30 -8.35 -5.71 11.67
C ASP A 30 -7.00 -4.99 11.85
N PHE A 31 -6.30 -4.67 10.77
CA PHE A 31 -4.98 -4.04 10.88
C PHE A 31 -5.05 -2.53 11.19
N PHE A 32 -6.24 -1.96 11.21
CA PHE A 32 -6.43 -0.55 11.58
C PHE A 32 -6.89 -0.38 13.02
N GLU A 33 -6.97 -1.47 13.77
CA GLU A 33 -7.35 -1.41 15.17
C GLU A 33 -6.34 -0.56 15.95
N GLY A 34 -6.84 0.28 16.84
CA GLY A 34 -5.98 1.12 17.68
C GLY A 34 -5.70 2.51 17.14
N TYR A 35 -5.98 2.77 15.85
CA TYR A 35 -5.85 4.13 15.34
C TYR A 35 -6.94 5.03 15.92
N SER A 36 -6.56 6.26 16.25
CA SER A 36 -7.51 7.26 16.74
C SER A 36 -8.50 7.64 15.63
N LEU A 37 -9.64 8.19 16.04
CA LEU A 37 -10.67 8.58 15.07
C LEU A 37 -10.24 9.74 14.17
N ASP A 38 -9.26 10.52 14.57
CA ASP A 38 -8.72 11.60 13.74
C ASP A 38 -7.61 11.15 12.80
N THR A 39 -7.30 9.85 12.75
CA THR A 39 -6.36 9.30 11.78
C THR A 39 -6.89 9.53 10.37
N PHE A 40 -6.06 10.07 9.51
CA PHE A 40 -6.45 10.47 8.16
C PHE A 40 -5.94 9.49 7.12
N LEU A 41 -6.85 8.93 6.30
CA LEU A 41 -6.46 8.13 5.14
C LEU A 41 -6.18 9.09 4.00
N GLY A 42 -4.91 9.39 3.79
CA GLY A 42 -4.48 10.46 2.89
C GLY A 42 -3.92 10.01 1.56
N ALA A 43 -3.75 8.70 1.35
CA ALA A 43 -3.17 8.22 0.11
C ALA A 43 -3.63 6.80 -0.22
N MET A 44 -3.77 6.52 -1.50
CA MET A 44 -4.04 5.19 -2.02
C MET A 44 -3.14 5.01 -3.24
N MET A 45 -2.20 4.09 -3.19
CA MET A 45 -1.34 3.84 -4.33
C MET A 45 -1.38 2.39 -4.77
N THR A 46 -1.02 2.15 -6.00
CA THR A 46 -0.85 0.82 -6.56
C THR A 46 0.58 0.63 -7.03
N CYS A 47 0.96 -0.62 -7.33
CA CYS A 47 2.30 -1.02 -7.78
C CYS A 47 2.45 -0.78 -9.25
N ASN A 48 2.02 -0.14 -10.03
CA ASN A 48 2.23 0.09 -11.48
C ASN A 48 2.32 -1.17 -12.36
N GLY A 49 1.83 -2.31 -11.84
CA GLY A 49 1.66 -3.51 -12.66
C GLY A 49 2.76 -4.55 -12.55
N CYS A 50 2.55 -5.67 -13.20
CA CYS A 50 3.44 -6.82 -13.21
C CYS A 50 4.54 -6.66 -14.26
N LYS A 51 5.59 -7.48 -14.14
CA LYS A 51 6.74 -7.44 -15.04
C LYS A 51 6.31 -7.63 -16.51
N SER A 52 5.27 -8.40 -16.76
CA SER A 52 4.76 -8.63 -18.13
C SER A 52 4.18 -7.38 -18.76
N THR A 53 3.66 -6.44 -17.96
CA THR A 53 3.06 -5.21 -18.47
C THR A 53 3.92 -3.98 -18.20
N ASN A 54 4.86 -4.08 -17.25
CA ASN A 54 5.77 -2.99 -16.91
C ASN A 54 7.16 -3.58 -16.68
N PRO A 55 8.07 -3.49 -17.67
CA PRO A 55 9.39 -4.13 -17.56
C PRO A 55 10.34 -3.44 -16.59
N LYS A 56 10.03 -2.21 -16.17
CA LYS A 56 10.91 -1.49 -15.23
C LYS A 56 10.75 -2.02 -13.82
N GLU A 57 11.87 -2.17 -13.13
CA GLU A 57 11.84 -2.49 -11.71
C GLU A 57 11.32 -1.27 -10.92
N PRO A 58 10.73 -1.48 -9.73
CA PRO A 58 10.15 -0.35 -8.98
C PRO A 58 11.12 0.81 -8.73
N ASP A 59 12.39 0.52 -8.44
CA ASP A 59 13.38 1.55 -8.17
C ASP A 59 13.85 2.30 -9.43
N GLU A 60 13.47 1.81 -10.61
CA GLU A 60 13.74 2.46 -11.89
C GLU A 60 12.48 3.07 -12.50
N ASP A 61 11.34 2.89 -11.87
CA ASP A 61 10.04 3.34 -12.37
C ASP A 61 9.77 4.75 -11.86
N GLU A 62 9.80 5.71 -12.79
CA GLU A 62 9.59 7.12 -12.45
C GLU A 62 8.24 7.36 -11.78
N GLY A 63 7.21 6.60 -12.15
CA GLY A 63 5.89 6.72 -11.53
C GLY A 63 5.89 6.29 -10.08
N ILE A 64 6.58 5.22 -9.75
CA ILE A 64 6.72 4.77 -8.37
C ILE A 64 7.51 5.80 -7.56
N LEU A 65 8.61 6.29 -8.12
CA LEU A 65 9.42 7.31 -7.45
C LEU A 65 8.61 8.58 -7.16
N GLU A 66 7.80 9.01 -8.11
CA GLU A 66 6.93 10.17 -7.91
C GLU A 66 5.89 9.92 -6.84
N LYS A 67 5.27 8.75 -6.84
CA LYS A 67 4.29 8.40 -5.80
C LYS A 67 4.90 8.49 -4.41
N ILE A 68 6.09 7.91 -4.25
CA ILE A 68 6.76 7.92 -2.94
C ILE A 68 7.14 9.35 -2.54
N ASP A 69 7.65 10.15 -3.48
CA ASP A 69 7.96 11.55 -3.18
C ASP A 69 6.74 12.31 -2.69
N ARG A 70 5.57 12.05 -3.28
CA ARG A 70 4.34 12.69 -2.84
C ARG A 70 3.91 12.23 -1.46
N LEU A 71 4.05 10.93 -1.17
CA LEU A 71 3.74 10.42 0.17
C LEU A 71 4.59 11.11 1.22
N VAL A 72 5.89 11.28 0.94
CA VAL A 72 6.79 11.95 1.87
C VAL A 72 6.41 13.42 2.04
N SER A 73 6.13 14.12 0.94
CA SER A 73 5.79 15.54 1.01
C SER A 73 4.47 15.80 1.73
N GLU A 74 3.54 14.86 1.68
CA GLU A 74 2.26 14.95 2.37
C GLU A 74 2.32 14.42 3.80
N GLU A 75 3.50 14.01 4.25
CA GLU A 75 3.72 13.50 5.60
C GLU A 75 2.92 12.23 5.93
N ILE A 76 2.77 11.36 4.94
CA ILE A 76 2.20 10.03 5.18
C ILE A 76 3.20 9.25 6.02
N LYS A 77 2.76 8.77 7.18
CA LYS A 77 3.65 8.12 8.15
C LYS A 77 3.63 6.60 8.07
N VAL A 78 2.51 6.03 7.65
CA VAL A 78 2.32 4.58 7.61
C VAL A 78 1.62 4.20 6.32
N MET A 79 2.11 3.16 5.66
CA MET A 79 1.44 2.58 4.50
C MET A 79 1.01 1.16 4.83
N HIS A 80 -0.28 0.89 4.67
CA HIS A 80 -0.86 -0.44 4.85
C HIS A 80 -0.92 -1.16 3.51
N VAL A 81 -0.37 -2.36 3.46
CA VAL A 81 -0.31 -3.14 2.21
C VAL A 81 -1.41 -4.18 2.22
N GLY A 82 -2.25 -4.18 1.20
CA GLY A 82 -3.39 -5.08 1.12
C GLY A 82 -3.01 -6.53 0.89
N ALA A 83 -3.95 -7.43 1.18
CA ALA A 83 -3.76 -8.87 0.97
C ALA A 83 -3.53 -9.23 -0.50
N CYS A 84 -3.92 -8.36 -1.42
CA CYS A 84 -3.68 -8.55 -2.86
C CYS A 84 -2.20 -8.59 -3.23
N ARG A 85 -1.29 -8.31 -2.29
CA ARG A 85 0.15 -8.50 -2.46
C ARG A 85 0.54 -9.97 -2.54
N LEU A 86 -0.33 -10.87 -2.05
CA LEU A 86 -0.04 -12.29 -1.92
C LEU A 86 -0.58 -13.09 -3.10
N ASP A 87 0.17 -14.10 -3.52
CA ASP A 87 -0.28 -15.04 -4.54
C ASP A 87 -1.08 -16.19 -3.90
N GLY A 88 -1.48 -17.17 -4.71
CA GLY A 88 -2.24 -18.32 -4.23
C GLY A 88 -1.49 -19.19 -3.22
N LYS A 89 -0.19 -19.02 -3.09
CA LYS A 89 0.65 -19.72 -2.11
C LYS A 89 1.03 -18.81 -0.95
N LYS A 90 0.37 -17.67 -0.83
CA LYS A 90 0.60 -16.65 0.21
C LYS A 90 2.02 -16.07 0.18
N LYS A 91 2.62 -16.02 -1.01
CA LYS A 91 3.91 -15.35 -1.19
C LYS A 91 3.68 -13.94 -1.67
N GLU A 92 4.41 -13.00 -1.06
CA GLU A 92 4.31 -11.61 -1.43
C GLU A 92 4.97 -11.36 -2.80
N CYS A 93 4.31 -10.55 -3.63
CA CYS A 93 4.83 -10.14 -4.92
C CYS A 93 6.18 -9.42 -4.73
N PRO A 94 7.27 -9.86 -5.41
CA PRO A 94 8.59 -9.25 -5.24
C PRO A 94 8.61 -7.75 -5.54
N ARG A 95 7.76 -7.29 -6.45
CA ARG A 95 7.70 -5.87 -6.78
C ARG A 95 7.11 -5.07 -5.63
N ILE A 96 6.08 -5.60 -4.97
CA ILE A 96 5.52 -4.94 -3.80
C ILE A 96 6.51 -4.98 -2.64
N THR A 97 7.22 -6.09 -2.46
CA THR A 97 8.28 -6.16 -1.46
C THR A 97 9.31 -5.05 -1.68
N ARG A 98 9.73 -4.84 -2.93
CA ARG A 98 10.70 -3.79 -3.24
C ARG A 98 10.15 -2.40 -2.96
N ILE A 99 8.87 -2.15 -3.31
CA ILE A 99 8.24 -0.87 -3.02
C ILE A 99 8.19 -0.64 -1.50
N CYS A 100 7.89 -1.68 -0.72
CA CYS A 100 7.89 -1.58 0.74
C CYS A 100 9.27 -1.19 1.27
N GLU A 101 10.34 -1.77 0.73
CA GLU A 101 11.70 -1.40 1.11
C GLU A 101 11.99 0.06 0.79
N MET A 102 11.55 0.51 -0.39
CA MET A 102 11.72 1.91 -0.80
C MET A 102 10.96 2.88 0.13
N LEU A 103 9.77 2.49 0.56
CA LEU A 103 8.99 3.29 1.52
C LEU A 103 9.73 3.39 2.86
N GLU A 104 10.23 2.26 3.35
CA GLU A 104 10.96 2.23 4.61
C GLU A 104 12.24 3.05 4.55
N ASP A 105 12.94 3.01 3.41
CA ASP A 105 14.15 3.82 3.18
C ASP A 105 13.85 5.32 3.26
N ARG A 106 12.61 5.72 3.02
CA ARG A 106 12.18 7.12 3.10
C ARG A 106 11.53 7.46 4.44
N GLY A 107 11.60 6.55 5.41
CA GLY A 107 11.09 6.79 6.76
C GLY A 107 9.59 6.53 6.92
N ILE A 108 8.95 5.85 5.97
CA ILE A 108 7.55 5.50 6.06
C ILE A 108 7.44 4.09 6.63
N GLN A 109 6.68 3.93 7.70
CA GLN A 109 6.44 2.60 8.27
C GLN A 109 5.52 1.79 7.36
N VAL A 110 5.83 0.51 7.17
CA VAL A 110 5.01 -0.40 6.37
C VAL A 110 4.32 -1.40 7.30
N VAL A 111 3.02 -1.54 7.14
CA VAL A 111 2.21 -2.55 7.84
C VAL A 111 1.61 -3.45 6.78
N ARG A 112 1.92 -4.74 6.83
CA ARG A 112 1.36 -5.69 5.86
C ARG A 112 0.02 -6.17 6.35
N GLY A 113 -1.03 -5.49 5.89
CA GLY A 113 -2.41 -5.82 6.21
C GLY A 113 -3.32 -4.61 6.20
N THR A 114 -4.53 -4.82 5.73
CA THR A 114 -5.63 -3.86 5.80
C THR A 114 -6.82 -4.53 6.49
N HIS A 115 -7.58 -5.31 5.77
CA HIS A 115 -8.62 -6.15 6.37
C HIS A 115 -8.06 -7.55 6.66
N ARG A 116 -8.84 -8.38 7.32
CA ARG A 116 -8.43 -9.74 7.65
C ARG A 116 -8.09 -10.54 6.39
N GLU A 117 -7.01 -11.26 6.47
CA GLU A 117 -6.55 -12.14 5.40
C GLU A 117 -7.04 -13.59 5.64
#